data_3fb1ca8d20b202885dc739a113c5d714
#
_entry.id   3fb1ca8d20b202885dc739a113c5d714
#
_cell.length_a   1.000
_cell.length_b   1.000
_cell.length_c   1.000
_cell.angle_alpha   90.00
_cell.angle_beta   90.00
_cell.angle_gamma   90.00
#
_symmetry.space_group_name_H-M   'P 1'
#
loop_
_entity.id
_entity.type
_entity.pdbx_description
1 polymer ?
#
loop_
_entity_poly.entity_id
_entity_poly.type
_entity_poly.pdbx_seq_one_letter_code
_entity_poly.pdbx_strand_id
1 'polypeptide(L)'
;ERPVYLRGKDVYESYCRSAKQTVKMSRQQVHNHIAESQGLSFEDRIIKSDLSVDDVLSILNYEKLFELLDRDVPSATDSKINKLMEYGCCKFNGKSYDITNLGALLFANNFSDFPSLKGREIIVRKYIGTNNRNQLFEQPGKKGYAIGFKGLINFIMKNVVGDENIDVTREYD
;
A
#
# COMPACT_ATOMS: atom_id res chain seq x y z
N GLU A 1 8.12 20.72 3.26
CA GLU A 1 9.44 21.38 3.44
C GLU A 1 10.47 20.73 2.51
N ARG A 2 11.36 21.54 1.92
CA ARG A 2 12.45 21.01 1.08
C ARG A 2 13.58 20.50 1.98
N PRO A 3 14.28 19.41 1.59
CA PRO A 3 15.48 18.98 2.31
C PRO A 3 16.50 20.11 2.35
N VAL A 4 17.03 20.41 3.54
CA VAL A 4 18.08 21.41 3.73
C VAL A 4 19.42 20.69 3.74
N TYR A 5 20.33 21.06 2.82
CA TYR A 5 21.67 20.52 2.72
C TYR A 5 22.70 21.63 2.51
N LEU A 6 23.95 21.34 2.82
CA LEU A 6 25.02 22.32 2.70
C LEU A 6 25.36 22.60 1.22
N ARG A 7 25.63 23.85 0.91
CA ARG A 7 26.04 24.27 -0.43
C ARG A 7 27.26 23.49 -0.90
N GLY A 8 27.20 22.89 -2.09
CA GLY A 8 28.25 22.07 -2.65
C GLY A 8 28.29 20.62 -2.16
N LYS A 9 27.29 20.21 -1.37
CA LYS A 9 27.07 18.83 -0.93
C LYS A 9 25.90 18.19 -1.67
N ASP A 10 25.86 16.85 -1.66
CA ASP A 10 24.77 16.08 -2.23
C ASP A 10 23.48 16.29 -1.40
N VAL A 11 22.31 16.24 -2.05
CA VAL A 11 21.01 16.28 -1.39
C VAL A 11 20.85 15.20 -0.31
N TYR A 12 21.53 14.07 -0.46
CA TYR A 12 21.56 13.00 0.54
C TYR A 12 22.43 13.31 1.77
N GLU A 13 23.08 14.45 1.80
CA GLU A 13 23.71 15.03 3.00
C GLU A 13 22.79 16.03 3.71
N SER A 14 21.49 15.83 3.63
CA SER A 14 20.48 16.59 4.35
C SER A 14 20.38 16.19 5.81
N TYR A 15 20.01 17.16 6.63
CA TYR A 15 19.88 17.00 8.08
C TYR A 15 18.47 17.42 8.53
N CYS A 16 17.98 16.77 9.59
CA CYS A 16 16.73 17.14 10.24
C CYS A 16 16.94 17.35 11.75
N ARG A 17 16.00 18.05 12.37
CA ARG A 17 15.96 18.20 13.82
C ARG A 17 15.19 17.02 14.40
N SER A 18 15.83 16.26 15.27
CA SER A 18 15.19 15.21 16.05
C SER A 18 15.36 15.56 17.54
N ALA A 19 14.25 15.93 18.19
CA ALA A 19 14.23 16.45 19.55
C ALA A 19 15.21 17.63 19.73
N LYS A 20 16.29 17.44 20.47
CA LYS A 20 17.29 18.49 20.74
C LYS A 20 18.55 18.38 19.86
N GLN A 21 18.63 17.40 18.98
CA GLN A 21 19.81 17.13 18.16
C GLN A 21 19.55 17.31 16.66
N THR A 22 20.60 17.69 15.92
CA THR A 22 20.58 17.69 14.46
C THR A 22 21.17 16.37 13.99
N VAL A 23 20.39 15.58 13.28
CA VAL A 23 20.78 14.25 12.79
C VAL A 23 20.73 14.20 11.26
N LYS A 24 21.60 13.38 10.66
CA LYS A 24 21.58 13.16 9.20
C LYS A 24 20.31 12.38 8.83
N MET A 25 19.63 12.84 7.81
CA MET A 25 18.45 12.16 7.26
C MET A 25 18.86 10.82 6.62
N SER A 26 18.02 9.80 6.79
CA SER A 26 18.11 8.59 5.99
C SER A 26 17.74 8.91 4.53
N ARG A 27 18.19 8.08 3.58
CA ARG A 27 17.81 8.21 2.17
C ARG A 27 16.29 8.25 1.99
N GLN A 28 15.57 7.38 2.69
CA GLN A 28 14.10 7.33 2.68
C GLN A 28 13.47 8.67 3.12
N GLN A 29 13.99 9.30 4.18
CA GLN A 29 13.50 10.61 4.63
C GLN A 29 13.75 11.69 3.58
N VAL A 30 14.93 11.71 2.96
CA VAL A 30 15.25 12.66 1.88
C VAL A 30 14.29 12.48 0.70
N HIS A 31 14.06 11.25 0.26
CA HIS A 31 13.09 10.97 -0.82
C HIS A 31 11.67 11.43 -0.46
N ASN A 32 11.22 11.18 0.76
CA ASN A 32 9.90 11.63 1.20
C ASN A 32 9.77 13.16 1.17
N HIS A 33 10.78 13.89 1.65
CA HIS A 33 10.77 15.35 1.62
C HIS A 33 10.85 15.92 0.20
N ILE A 34 11.59 15.29 -0.71
CA ILE A 34 11.62 15.67 -2.12
C ILE A 34 10.22 15.46 -2.73
N ALA A 35 9.62 14.29 -2.52
CA ALA A 35 8.28 13.98 -3.00
C ALA A 35 7.22 14.96 -2.48
N GLU A 36 7.27 15.30 -1.19
CA GLU A 36 6.41 16.32 -0.59
C GLU A 36 6.61 17.71 -1.22
N SER A 37 7.87 18.08 -1.49
CA SER A 37 8.18 19.38 -2.12
C SER A 37 7.71 19.46 -3.58
N GLN A 38 7.56 18.32 -4.25
CA GLN A 38 7.04 18.20 -5.60
C GLN A 38 5.51 18.07 -5.64
N GLY A 39 4.85 18.05 -4.48
CA GLY A 39 3.40 17.90 -4.39
C GLY A 39 2.90 16.50 -4.74
N LEU A 40 3.79 15.48 -4.75
CA LEU A 40 3.39 14.09 -4.97
C LEU A 40 2.56 13.58 -3.80
N SER A 41 1.39 13.03 -4.11
CA SER A 41 0.54 12.38 -3.13
C SER A 41 1.27 11.18 -2.49
N PHE A 42 0.78 10.71 -1.34
CA PHE A 42 1.35 9.52 -0.71
C PHE A 42 1.27 8.31 -1.65
N GLU A 43 0.18 8.20 -2.38
CA GLU A 43 -0.14 7.11 -3.31
C GLU A 43 0.86 7.03 -4.46
N ASP A 44 1.32 8.19 -4.95
CA ASP A 44 2.23 8.30 -6.11
C ASP A 44 3.70 8.05 -5.77
N ARG A 45 4.05 8.00 -4.48
CA ARG A 45 5.43 7.77 -4.03
C ARG A 45 5.87 6.35 -4.32
N ILE A 46 7.13 6.22 -4.70
CA ILE A 46 7.74 4.90 -4.96
C ILE A 46 8.04 4.22 -3.62
N ILE A 47 7.66 2.96 -3.52
CA ILE A 47 7.90 2.12 -2.35
C ILE A 47 8.96 1.04 -2.59
N LYS A 48 9.08 0.56 -3.82
CA LYS A 48 10.05 -0.45 -4.20
C LYS A 48 10.52 -0.16 -5.62
N SER A 49 11.84 -0.16 -5.83
CA SER A 49 12.46 0.25 -7.11
C SER A 49 13.29 -0.87 -7.73
N ASP A 50 13.68 -0.65 -8.98
CA ASP A 50 14.62 -1.49 -9.72
C ASP A 50 14.17 -2.93 -9.92
N LEU A 51 12.89 -3.13 -10.21
CA LEU A 51 12.27 -4.44 -10.40
C LEU A 51 12.20 -4.83 -11.88
N SER A 52 12.33 -6.13 -12.17
CA SER A 52 11.94 -6.68 -13.46
C SER A 52 10.41 -6.75 -13.60
N VAL A 53 9.92 -6.98 -14.83
CA VAL A 53 8.47 -7.20 -15.05
C VAL A 53 7.97 -8.38 -14.22
N ASP A 54 8.71 -9.48 -14.23
CA ASP A 54 8.32 -10.70 -13.50
C ASP A 54 8.28 -10.48 -12.00
N ASP A 55 9.21 -9.69 -11.44
CA ASP A 55 9.19 -9.32 -10.03
C ASP A 55 7.92 -8.53 -9.69
N VAL A 56 7.55 -7.52 -10.49
CA VAL A 56 6.33 -6.73 -10.27
C VAL A 56 5.10 -7.62 -10.31
N LEU A 57 4.97 -8.49 -11.34
CA LEU A 57 3.83 -9.38 -11.49
C LEU A 57 3.76 -10.49 -10.43
N SER A 58 4.89 -10.85 -9.80
CA SER A 58 4.92 -11.79 -8.67
C SER A 58 4.47 -11.16 -7.35
N ILE A 59 4.81 -9.90 -7.14
CA ILE A 59 4.55 -9.15 -5.91
C ILE A 59 3.14 -8.55 -5.91
N LEU A 60 2.69 -8.00 -7.05
CA LEU A 60 1.36 -7.42 -7.21
C LEU A 60 0.39 -8.41 -7.87
N ASN A 61 -0.81 -8.50 -7.33
CA ASN A 61 -1.90 -9.30 -7.89
C ASN A 61 -2.57 -8.55 -9.05
N TYR A 62 -2.01 -8.69 -10.24
CA TYR A 62 -2.59 -8.10 -11.46
C TYR A 62 -3.94 -8.73 -11.84
N GLU A 63 -4.15 -10.02 -11.52
CA GLU A 63 -5.42 -10.71 -11.81
C GLU A 63 -6.59 -10.01 -11.14
N LYS A 64 -6.40 -9.58 -9.88
CA LYS A 64 -7.41 -8.82 -9.14
C LYS A 64 -7.73 -7.48 -9.78
N LEU A 65 -6.76 -6.81 -10.40
CA LEU A 65 -7.00 -5.58 -11.15
C LEU A 65 -7.93 -5.86 -12.34
N PHE A 66 -7.64 -6.92 -13.13
CA PHE A 66 -8.48 -7.27 -14.28
C PHE A 66 -9.88 -7.71 -13.84
N GLU A 67 -10.01 -8.47 -12.74
CA GLU A 67 -11.32 -8.84 -12.14
C GLU A 67 -12.14 -7.59 -11.80
N LEU A 68 -11.54 -6.59 -11.15
CA LEU A 68 -12.22 -5.34 -10.78
C LEU A 68 -12.62 -4.48 -11.98
N LEU A 69 -11.94 -4.64 -13.11
CA LEU A 69 -12.24 -3.95 -14.36
C LEU A 69 -13.26 -4.72 -15.23
N ASP A 70 -13.73 -5.88 -14.77
CA ASP A 70 -14.58 -6.79 -15.54
C ASP A 70 -13.96 -7.13 -16.91
N ARG A 71 -12.68 -7.49 -16.91
CA ARG A 71 -11.90 -7.82 -18.11
C ARG A 71 -11.14 -9.12 -17.93
N ASP A 72 -10.98 -9.84 -19.04
CA ASP A 72 -10.13 -11.02 -19.09
C ASP A 72 -8.64 -10.65 -18.90
N VAL A 73 -7.92 -11.53 -18.22
CA VAL A 73 -6.47 -11.37 -18.03
C VAL A 73 -5.75 -11.67 -19.35
N PRO A 74 -5.01 -10.73 -19.95
CA PRO A 74 -4.30 -10.97 -21.20
C PRO A 74 -3.18 -11.99 -21.00
N SER A 75 -2.89 -12.78 -22.04
CA SER A 75 -1.76 -13.71 -22.03
C SER A 75 -0.41 -12.99 -22.06
N ALA A 76 -0.33 -11.86 -22.79
CA ALA A 76 0.90 -11.09 -22.97
C ALA A 76 1.32 -10.38 -21.68
N THR A 77 2.56 -10.58 -21.27
CA THR A 77 3.17 -9.95 -20.07
C THR A 77 3.16 -8.42 -20.16
N ASP A 78 3.48 -7.87 -21.34
CA ASP A 78 3.48 -6.42 -21.60
C ASP A 78 2.10 -5.79 -21.36
N SER A 79 1.03 -6.50 -21.73
CA SER A 79 -0.33 -6.00 -21.51
C SER A 79 -0.69 -5.93 -20.05
N LYS A 80 -0.18 -6.86 -19.22
CA LYS A 80 -0.40 -6.90 -17.76
C LYS A 80 0.32 -5.72 -17.09
N ILE A 81 1.61 -5.53 -17.39
CA ILE A 81 2.40 -4.46 -16.78
C ILE A 81 1.92 -3.08 -17.23
N ASN A 82 1.57 -2.91 -18.53
CA ASN A 82 1.02 -1.66 -19.04
C ASN A 82 -0.28 -1.28 -18.31
N LYS A 83 -1.14 -2.26 -18.00
CA LYS A 83 -2.36 -2.00 -17.25
C LYS A 83 -2.08 -1.55 -15.82
N LEU A 84 -1.13 -2.17 -15.14
CA LEU A 84 -0.69 -1.72 -13.82
C LEU A 84 -0.12 -0.29 -13.84
N MET A 85 0.61 0.08 -14.91
CA MET A 85 1.11 1.45 -15.09
C MET A 85 -0.02 2.44 -15.38
N GLU A 86 -0.99 2.08 -16.22
CA GLU A 86 -2.15 2.92 -16.54
C GLU A 86 -2.93 3.33 -15.27
N TYR A 87 -3.04 2.42 -14.30
CA TYR A 87 -3.70 2.66 -13.01
C TYR A 87 -2.74 3.17 -11.93
N GLY A 88 -1.53 3.56 -12.28
CA GLY A 88 -0.58 4.15 -11.35
C GLY A 88 0.00 3.19 -10.30
N CYS A 89 -0.20 1.87 -10.47
CA CYS A 89 0.31 0.87 -9.52
C CYS A 89 1.82 0.69 -9.62
N CYS A 90 2.41 0.94 -10.78
CA CYS A 90 3.84 0.97 -11.01
C CYS A 90 4.21 2.00 -12.06
N LYS A 91 5.50 2.32 -12.16
CA LYS A 91 6.07 3.27 -13.14
C LYS A 91 7.31 2.66 -13.78
N PHE A 92 7.53 2.96 -15.06
CA PHE A 92 8.78 2.60 -15.75
C PHE A 92 9.78 3.74 -15.62
N ASN A 93 10.99 3.46 -15.13
CA ASN A 93 12.04 4.48 -14.91
C ASN A 93 13.04 4.60 -16.08
N GLY A 94 12.75 3.97 -17.23
CA GLY A 94 13.61 3.93 -18.42
C GLY A 94 14.48 2.66 -18.52
N LYS A 95 14.60 1.88 -17.44
CA LYS A 95 15.40 0.66 -17.38
C LYS A 95 14.67 -0.49 -16.67
N SER A 96 13.99 -0.19 -15.60
CA SER A 96 13.30 -1.11 -14.70
C SER A 96 11.95 -0.54 -14.27
N TYR A 97 11.24 -1.24 -13.39
CA TYR A 97 9.94 -0.83 -12.89
C TYR A 97 10.02 -0.51 -11.41
N ASP A 98 9.24 0.48 -11.02
CA ASP A 98 9.12 0.94 -9.64
C ASP A 98 7.66 0.80 -9.20
N ILE A 99 7.41 0.13 -8.06
CA ILE A 99 6.06 -0.01 -7.48
C ILE A 99 5.75 1.25 -6.67
N THR A 100 4.54 1.77 -6.85
CA THR A 100 4.00 2.90 -6.08
C THR A 100 3.35 2.42 -4.77
N ASN A 101 3.15 3.35 -3.82
CA ASN A 101 2.35 3.05 -2.62
C ASN A 101 0.93 2.62 -2.98
N LEU A 102 0.32 3.22 -4.01
CA LEU A 102 -1.00 2.83 -4.50
C LEU A 102 -1.03 1.35 -4.92
N GLY A 103 -0.07 0.94 -5.76
CA GLY A 103 0.02 -0.44 -6.22
C GLY A 103 0.19 -1.43 -5.06
N ALA A 104 1.08 -1.11 -4.12
CA ALA A 104 1.31 -1.95 -2.96
C ALA A 104 0.10 -2.01 -2.02
N LEU A 105 -0.55 -0.87 -1.72
CA LEU A 105 -1.73 -0.82 -0.84
C LEU A 105 -2.92 -1.60 -1.40
N LEU A 106 -3.15 -1.51 -2.71
CA LEU A 106 -4.30 -2.18 -3.33
C LEU A 106 -4.03 -3.63 -3.69
N PHE A 107 -2.87 -3.92 -4.27
CA PHE A 107 -2.62 -5.18 -4.97
C PHE A 107 -1.44 -5.99 -4.43
N ALA A 108 -0.84 -5.66 -3.29
CA ALA A 108 0.20 -6.51 -2.70
C ALA A 108 -0.33 -7.92 -2.41
N ASN A 109 0.35 -8.94 -2.90
CA ASN A 109 0.08 -10.33 -2.53
C ASN A 109 0.35 -10.56 -1.04
N ASN A 110 1.36 -9.86 -0.48
CA ASN A 110 1.65 -9.86 0.94
C ASN A 110 2.26 -8.50 1.36
N PHE A 111 1.71 -7.86 2.39
CA PHE A 111 2.27 -6.63 2.94
C PHE A 111 3.66 -6.79 3.54
N SER A 112 4.09 -8.00 3.89
CA SER A 112 5.46 -8.25 4.35
C SER A 112 6.53 -7.91 3.32
N ASP A 113 6.16 -7.87 2.02
CA ASP A 113 7.06 -7.47 0.93
C ASP A 113 7.34 -5.96 0.92
N PHE A 114 6.58 -5.20 1.73
CA PHE A 114 6.63 -3.74 1.84
C PHE A 114 6.75 -3.27 3.29
N PRO A 115 7.91 -3.42 3.94
CA PRO A 115 8.11 -3.07 5.37
C PRO A 115 7.75 -1.61 5.72
N SER A 116 7.85 -0.69 4.75
CA SER A 116 7.49 0.73 4.94
C SER A 116 5.99 0.98 5.02
N LEU A 117 5.13 -0.01 4.69
CA LEU A 117 3.69 0.02 4.89
C LEU A 117 3.25 -0.61 6.22
N LYS A 118 4.19 -0.96 7.09
CA LYS A 118 3.88 -1.48 8.43
C LYS A 118 2.93 -0.52 9.18
N GLY A 119 1.84 -1.08 9.69
CA GLY A 119 0.79 -0.30 10.35
C GLY A 119 -0.28 0.27 9.39
N ARG A 120 -0.22 -0.08 8.10
CA ARG A 120 -1.27 0.22 7.11
C ARG A 120 -2.19 -0.97 6.85
N GLU A 121 -1.94 -2.09 7.50
CA GLU A 121 -2.81 -3.27 7.42
C GLU A 121 -4.17 -2.96 8.04
N ILE A 122 -5.23 -3.48 7.44
CA ILE A 122 -6.56 -3.44 8.04
C ILE A 122 -6.58 -4.45 9.19
N ILE A 123 -6.89 -3.99 10.41
CA ILE A 123 -6.93 -4.83 11.59
C ILE A 123 -8.37 -4.90 12.10
N VAL A 124 -8.93 -6.10 12.16
CA VAL A 124 -10.22 -6.34 12.82
C VAL A 124 -9.99 -6.71 14.27
N ARG A 125 -10.58 -5.96 15.20
CA ARG A 125 -10.56 -6.24 16.64
C ARG A 125 -11.97 -6.43 17.15
N LYS A 126 -12.20 -7.49 17.91
CA LYS A 126 -13.44 -7.71 18.66
C LYS A 126 -13.17 -7.59 20.13
N TYR A 127 -14.03 -6.86 20.84
CA TYR A 127 -13.94 -6.66 22.27
C TYR A 127 -15.14 -7.32 22.97
N ILE A 128 -14.98 -7.68 24.24
CA ILE A 128 -16.05 -8.20 25.09
C ILE A 128 -16.68 -7.03 25.84
N GLY A 129 -18.02 -6.93 25.78
CA GLY A 129 -18.77 -5.87 26.44
C GLY A 129 -18.74 -4.54 25.71
N THR A 130 -19.04 -3.46 26.42
CA THR A 130 -19.24 -2.11 25.85
C THR A 130 -18.00 -1.23 25.89
N ASN A 131 -16.86 -1.77 26.32
CA ASN A 131 -15.60 -1.02 26.38
C ASN A 131 -14.48 -1.76 25.64
N ASN A 132 -13.40 -1.04 25.35
CA ASN A 132 -12.26 -1.54 24.58
C ASN A 132 -11.12 -2.13 25.46
N ARG A 133 -11.40 -2.50 26.71
CA ARG A 133 -10.38 -3.02 27.62
C ARG A 133 -10.14 -4.52 27.45
N ASN A 134 -11.19 -5.27 27.16
CA ASN A 134 -11.13 -6.74 27.07
C ASN A 134 -11.20 -7.16 25.58
N GLN A 135 -10.06 -7.23 24.93
CA GLN A 135 -9.97 -7.69 23.55
C GLN A 135 -10.18 -9.21 23.48
N LEU A 136 -11.13 -9.66 22.67
CA LEU A 136 -11.40 -11.07 22.40
C LEU A 136 -10.43 -11.64 21.37
N PHE A 137 -10.29 -10.93 20.25
CA PHE A 137 -9.31 -11.28 19.21
C PHE A 137 -8.87 -10.06 18.38
N GLU A 138 -7.75 -10.23 17.69
CA GLU A 138 -7.23 -9.31 16.69
C GLU A 138 -6.81 -10.09 15.46
N GLN A 139 -7.27 -9.67 14.27
CA GLN A 139 -6.95 -10.28 13.00
C GLN A 139 -6.40 -9.22 12.04
N PRO A 140 -5.08 -9.18 11.80
CA PRO A 140 -4.51 -8.32 10.79
C PRO A 140 -4.70 -8.89 9.38
N GLY A 141 -5.02 -8.02 8.43
CA GLY A 141 -5.03 -8.33 7.00
C GLY A 141 -3.60 -8.36 6.46
N LYS A 142 -3.27 -9.38 5.70
CA LYS A 142 -1.91 -9.56 5.14
C LYS A 142 -1.79 -9.18 3.67
N LYS A 143 -2.90 -8.96 3.00
CA LYS A 143 -2.98 -8.70 1.56
C LYS A 143 -3.40 -7.26 1.28
N GLY A 144 -3.10 -6.80 0.07
CA GLY A 144 -3.59 -5.51 -0.41
C GLY A 144 -5.11 -5.37 -0.30
N TYR A 145 -5.57 -4.14 -0.15
CA TYR A 145 -6.98 -3.86 0.19
C TYR A 145 -7.96 -4.43 -0.84
N ALA A 146 -7.66 -4.30 -2.13
CA ALA A 146 -8.52 -4.81 -3.20
C ALA A 146 -8.63 -6.35 -3.17
N ILE A 147 -7.54 -7.04 -2.83
CA ILE A 147 -7.50 -8.50 -2.73
C ILE A 147 -8.23 -8.97 -1.47
N GLY A 148 -7.95 -8.30 -0.35
CA GLY A 148 -8.43 -8.70 0.97
C GLY A 148 -9.88 -8.36 1.26
N PHE A 149 -10.49 -7.42 0.51
CA PHE A 149 -11.78 -6.80 0.85
C PHE A 149 -12.91 -7.81 1.05
N LYS A 150 -13.12 -8.70 0.07
CA LYS A 150 -14.18 -9.72 0.17
C LYS A 150 -13.98 -10.66 1.36
N GLY A 151 -12.74 -11.07 1.60
CA GLY A 151 -12.39 -11.89 2.75
C GLY A 151 -12.60 -11.16 4.08
N LEU A 152 -12.29 -9.87 4.13
CA LEU A 152 -12.52 -9.00 5.29
C LEU A 152 -14.02 -8.92 5.64
N ILE A 153 -14.87 -8.63 4.66
CA ILE A 153 -16.32 -8.55 4.87
C ILE A 153 -16.85 -9.89 5.38
N ASN A 154 -16.49 -11.01 4.74
CA ASN A 154 -16.91 -12.33 5.18
C ASN A 154 -16.44 -12.66 6.61
N PHE A 155 -15.21 -12.24 6.95
CA PHE A 155 -14.67 -12.43 8.30
C PHE A 155 -15.45 -11.62 9.33
N ILE A 156 -15.77 -10.36 9.05
CA ILE A 156 -16.58 -9.49 9.92
C ILE A 156 -17.96 -10.09 10.12
N MET A 157 -18.64 -10.47 9.05
CA MET A 157 -19.98 -11.05 9.12
C MET A 157 -20.01 -12.31 9.98
N LYS A 158 -19.02 -13.20 9.80
CA LYS A 158 -18.96 -14.46 10.55
C LYS A 158 -18.58 -14.28 12.03
N ASN A 159 -17.67 -13.38 12.36
CA ASN A 159 -17.03 -13.34 13.66
C ASN A 159 -17.44 -12.14 14.55
N VAL A 160 -17.93 -11.07 13.93
CA VAL A 160 -18.26 -9.83 14.64
C VAL A 160 -19.77 -9.67 14.78
N VAL A 161 -20.50 -9.88 13.71
CA VAL A 161 -21.96 -9.64 13.67
C VAL A 161 -22.75 -10.77 14.35
N GLY A 162 -22.22 -12.00 14.36
CA GLY A 162 -22.90 -13.16 14.94
C GLY A 162 -24.07 -13.65 14.08
N ASP A 163 -24.85 -14.62 14.61
CA ASP A 163 -26.00 -15.21 13.91
C ASP A 163 -27.28 -14.33 13.91
N GLU A 164 -27.18 -13.06 14.22
CA GLU A 164 -28.30 -12.15 14.01
C GLU A 164 -28.50 -11.97 12.50
N ASN A 165 -29.65 -12.42 12.00
CA ASN A 165 -30.10 -12.24 10.62
C ASN A 165 -30.15 -10.75 10.28
N ILE A 166 -29.04 -10.20 9.80
CA ILE A 166 -29.06 -8.90 9.16
C ILE A 166 -29.44 -9.15 7.72
N ASP A 167 -30.69 -8.84 7.37
CA ASP A 167 -31.17 -8.74 6.00
C ASP A 167 -30.28 -7.70 5.28
N VAL A 168 -29.35 -8.19 4.44
CA VAL A 168 -28.44 -7.37 3.63
C VAL A 168 -29.18 -6.88 2.38
N THR A 169 -30.42 -6.45 2.52
CA THR A 169 -31.19 -5.75 1.48
C THR A 169 -31.26 -4.26 1.78
N ARG A 170 -30.10 -3.61 1.95
CA ARG A 170 -30.01 -2.16 1.74
C ARG A 170 -29.16 -1.93 0.51
N GLU A 171 -29.84 -1.82 -0.61
CA GLU A 171 -29.35 -1.14 -1.82
C GLU A 171 -28.90 0.26 -1.40
N TYR A 172 -27.68 0.61 -1.73
CA TYR A 172 -27.21 1.97 -1.67
C TYR A 172 -27.67 2.62 -2.97
N ASP A 173 -28.70 3.47 -2.88
CA ASP A 173 -29.00 4.51 -3.86
C ASP A 173 -27.93 5.60 -3.83
#